data_8bbb8043561f45c29e2dd1f817e35566
#
_entry.id   8bbb8043561f45c29e2dd1f817e35566
#
_cell.length_a   1.000
_cell.length_b   1.000
_cell.length_c   1.000
_cell.angle_alpha   90.00
_cell.angle_beta   90.00
_cell.angle_gamma   90.00
#
_symmetry.space_group_name_H-M   'P 1'
#
loop_
_entity.id
_entity.type
_entity.pdbx_description
1 polymer ?
#
loop_
_entity_poly.entity_id
_entity_poly.type
_entity_poly.pdbx_seq_one_letter_code
_entity_poly.pdbx_strand_id
1 'polypeptide(L)'
;MNTNLSFSAPSQVETDCLAVVVLDHSEKDKPAAIVESADTAVRDAAKDVIATGEVTGKAFETTLLHRPAGIRAKRLLLLGGGKAKTFSAAELLKLAGAAVRTLKSKSIRAFAFALPENGVATGIDGNDGVRAIVEGAFVGNFDPDYYKSDRKDQKIDALTIVAKGDQKALEDALQTGRIVGESQNFTRDLVNEPSNRMTPTMLGERARKMAAEVGLKCEVHGADKLKELKMGAFWGVAQGSDEPPALIILRYEPEGATKDVHLGLVGKGITFDTGGISIKPADGMEKMKYDMAGGATMIGAMRAIALLKPKVRVTAIILATENMPSGKAQKPGDVQIAMSGKSIEIINTDAEGRLVLADGLCYARQLGCTHLVDAATLTGAVVVALGYVNVGLFANDDQMYERFAKANKRAGENMWRLPLDDDYKENIKSSIADIVNAGPRHGGAINAAMFLKEFAEDTPWIHLDIAGTAWMEENKPWIAKGPSGVALRSLVEFVKGWAS
;
A
#
# COMPACT_ATOMS: atom_id res chain seq x y z
N MET A 1 -4.68 -14.61 -11.83
CA MET A 1 -5.41 -15.60 -10.99
C MET A 1 -6.90 -15.40 -11.18
N ASN A 2 -7.60 -16.46 -11.61
CA ASN A 2 -9.07 -16.44 -11.72
C ASN A 2 -9.70 -16.60 -10.34
N THR A 3 -10.77 -15.84 -10.05
CA THR A 3 -11.46 -15.89 -8.76
C THR A 3 -12.94 -16.16 -8.95
N ASN A 4 -13.50 -17.12 -8.22
CA ASN A 4 -14.89 -17.53 -8.30
C ASN A 4 -15.50 -17.71 -6.91
N LEU A 5 -16.85 -17.70 -6.83
CA LEU A 5 -17.61 -18.08 -5.65
C LEU A 5 -18.18 -19.49 -5.81
N SER A 6 -18.30 -20.20 -4.70
CA SER A 6 -19.07 -21.44 -4.57
C SER A 6 -20.00 -21.34 -3.36
N PHE A 7 -21.25 -21.73 -3.55
CA PHE A 7 -22.28 -21.77 -2.49
C PHE A 7 -22.53 -23.21 -2.01
N SER A 8 -21.73 -24.17 -2.49
CA SER A 8 -21.76 -25.56 -2.03
C SER A 8 -21.18 -25.72 -0.64
N ALA A 9 -21.48 -26.79 0.06
CA ALA A 9 -20.80 -27.12 1.30
C ALA A 9 -19.28 -27.30 1.03
N PRO A 10 -18.39 -26.85 1.91
CA PRO A 10 -16.95 -26.94 1.72
C PRO A 10 -16.45 -28.35 1.37
N SER A 11 -16.99 -29.40 2.02
CA SER A 11 -16.66 -30.80 1.73
C SER A 11 -17.02 -31.26 0.32
N GLN A 12 -17.97 -30.60 -0.35
CA GLN A 12 -18.48 -30.97 -1.67
C GLN A 12 -17.74 -30.28 -2.83
N VAL A 13 -16.83 -29.34 -2.53
CA VAL A 13 -16.08 -28.62 -3.55
C VAL A 13 -14.97 -29.48 -4.11
N GLU A 14 -15.04 -29.74 -5.42
CA GLU A 14 -13.98 -30.48 -6.14
C GLU A 14 -12.85 -29.51 -6.50
N THR A 15 -11.68 -29.71 -5.89
CA THR A 15 -10.50 -28.85 -6.07
C THR A 15 -9.22 -29.61 -5.71
N ASP A 16 -8.06 -29.06 -6.08
CA ASP A 16 -6.77 -29.65 -5.69
C ASP A 16 -6.49 -29.51 -4.19
N CYS A 17 -7.01 -28.45 -3.54
CA CYS A 17 -6.88 -28.23 -2.10
C CYS A 17 -8.03 -27.36 -1.59
N LEU A 18 -8.61 -27.75 -0.45
CA LEU A 18 -9.51 -26.92 0.34
C LEU A 18 -8.71 -26.31 1.50
N ALA A 19 -8.73 -24.99 1.65
CA ALA A 19 -8.11 -24.29 2.77
C ALA A 19 -9.21 -23.87 3.77
N VAL A 20 -8.96 -24.11 5.06
CA VAL A 20 -9.86 -23.74 6.16
C VAL A 20 -9.08 -23.12 7.32
N VAL A 21 -9.72 -22.22 8.04
CA VAL A 21 -9.13 -21.53 9.19
C VAL A 21 -9.31 -22.34 10.46
N VAL A 22 -8.27 -22.41 11.27
CA VAL A 22 -8.29 -22.97 12.63
C VAL A 22 -7.91 -21.85 13.58
N LEU A 23 -8.76 -21.56 14.56
CA LEU A 23 -8.50 -20.54 15.58
C LEU A 23 -8.18 -21.16 16.94
N ASP A 24 -7.33 -20.47 17.69
CA ASP A 24 -7.01 -20.79 19.07
C ASP A 24 -8.05 -20.12 20.00
N HIS A 25 -8.95 -20.93 20.54
CA HIS A 25 -9.97 -20.56 21.52
C HIS A 25 -9.54 -20.88 22.97
N SER A 26 -8.28 -21.23 23.19
CA SER A 26 -7.82 -21.63 24.52
C SER A 26 -8.00 -20.52 25.56
N GLU A 27 -8.55 -20.93 26.71
CA GLU A 27 -8.64 -20.12 27.94
C GLU A 27 -7.81 -20.80 29.00
N LYS A 28 -6.98 -20.01 29.73
CA LYS A 28 -6.16 -20.48 30.89
C LYS A 28 -5.98 -22.00 30.94
N ASP A 29 -4.91 -22.55 30.45
CA ASP A 29 -4.51 -23.96 30.53
C ASP A 29 -5.43 -25.00 29.85
N LYS A 30 -6.45 -24.58 29.09
CA LYS A 30 -7.26 -25.50 28.30
C LYS A 30 -7.00 -25.24 26.81
N PRO A 31 -6.17 -26.05 26.14
CA PRO A 31 -5.99 -25.96 24.68
C PRO A 31 -7.33 -26.16 23.97
N ALA A 32 -7.66 -25.29 23.03
CA ALA A 32 -8.90 -25.40 22.25
C ALA A 32 -8.69 -24.83 20.85
N ALA A 33 -8.11 -25.62 19.97
CA ALA A 33 -8.07 -25.31 18.54
C ALA A 33 -9.40 -25.72 17.89
N ILE A 34 -10.04 -24.79 17.17
CA ILE A 34 -11.35 -25.04 16.53
C ILE A 34 -11.24 -24.71 15.04
N VAL A 35 -11.72 -25.64 14.23
CA VAL A 35 -11.91 -25.41 12.78
C VAL A 35 -13.13 -24.53 12.59
N GLU A 36 -12.93 -23.35 11.97
CA GLU A 36 -13.98 -22.36 11.71
C GLU A 36 -14.83 -22.76 10.48
N SER A 37 -15.52 -23.88 10.56
CA SER A 37 -16.41 -24.39 9.52
C SER A 37 -17.64 -25.03 10.13
N ALA A 38 -18.82 -24.75 9.57
CA ALA A 38 -20.06 -25.43 9.91
C ALA A 38 -20.15 -26.85 9.30
N ASP A 39 -19.31 -27.18 8.32
CA ASP A 39 -19.30 -28.47 7.64
C ASP A 39 -18.68 -29.55 8.53
N THR A 40 -19.49 -30.52 8.92
CA THR A 40 -19.11 -31.62 9.82
C THR A 40 -17.98 -32.47 9.23
N ALA A 41 -18.01 -32.78 7.92
CA ALA A 41 -16.97 -33.58 7.28
C ALA A 41 -15.59 -32.88 7.33
N VAL A 42 -15.58 -31.53 7.23
CA VAL A 42 -14.34 -30.75 7.38
C VAL A 42 -13.81 -30.83 8.80
N ARG A 43 -14.67 -30.68 9.82
CA ARG A 43 -14.28 -30.80 11.23
C ARG A 43 -13.79 -32.20 11.57
N ASP A 44 -14.49 -33.23 11.10
CA ASP A 44 -14.12 -34.64 11.35
C ASP A 44 -12.77 -34.98 10.72
N ALA A 45 -12.50 -34.50 9.51
CA ALA A 45 -11.20 -34.69 8.84
C ALA A 45 -10.02 -34.07 9.59
N ALA A 46 -10.23 -33.01 10.37
CA ALA A 46 -9.20 -32.34 11.16
C ALA A 46 -9.10 -32.85 12.60
N LYS A 47 -10.06 -33.66 13.07
CA LYS A 47 -10.24 -34.04 14.47
C LYS A 47 -9.00 -34.65 15.10
N ASP A 48 -8.38 -35.62 14.41
CA ASP A 48 -7.26 -36.38 14.97
C ASP A 48 -6.02 -35.50 15.14
N VAL A 49 -5.67 -34.69 14.12
CA VAL A 49 -4.49 -33.80 14.18
C VAL A 49 -4.65 -32.66 15.19
N ILE A 50 -5.87 -32.26 15.49
CA ILE A 50 -6.18 -31.33 16.59
C ILE A 50 -6.05 -32.05 17.94
N ALA A 51 -6.60 -33.26 18.05
CA ALA A 51 -6.57 -34.03 19.31
C ALA A 51 -5.15 -34.44 19.71
N THR A 52 -4.25 -34.69 18.75
CA THR A 52 -2.82 -34.99 19.02
C THR A 52 -2.01 -33.72 19.34
N GLY A 53 -2.57 -32.52 19.14
CA GLY A 53 -1.86 -31.26 19.37
C GLY A 53 -0.92 -30.85 18.22
N GLU A 54 -0.97 -31.54 17.07
CA GLU A 54 -0.22 -31.15 15.88
C GLU A 54 -0.75 -29.84 15.27
N VAL A 55 -2.04 -29.55 15.50
CA VAL A 55 -2.69 -28.31 15.07
C VAL A 55 -3.22 -27.58 16.28
N THR A 56 -2.65 -26.42 16.54
CA THR A 56 -2.94 -25.61 17.74
C THR A 56 -3.73 -24.35 17.44
N GLY A 57 -3.89 -23.99 16.15
CA GLY A 57 -4.46 -22.74 15.70
C GLY A 57 -3.50 -21.55 15.82
N LYS A 58 -2.22 -21.77 16.12
CA LYS A 58 -1.21 -20.70 16.18
C LYS A 58 -1.12 -19.95 14.84
N ALA A 59 -0.93 -18.63 14.92
CA ALA A 59 -0.88 -17.78 13.73
C ALA A 59 0.13 -18.28 12.69
N PHE A 60 -0.36 -18.46 11.44
CA PHE A 60 0.40 -18.97 10.27
C PHE A 60 0.90 -20.43 10.38
N GLU A 61 0.45 -21.19 11.38
CA GLU A 61 0.63 -22.63 11.38
C GLU A 61 -0.08 -23.25 10.16
N THR A 62 0.57 -24.20 9.45
CA THR A 62 0.00 -24.83 8.25
C THR A 62 0.16 -26.35 8.33
N THR A 63 -0.94 -27.08 8.22
CA THR A 63 -0.95 -28.55 8.15
C THR A 63 -1.72 -29.01 6.93
N LEU A 64 -1.09 -29.81 6.08
CA LEU A 64 -1.67 -30.29 4.83
C LEU A 64 -2.03 -31.78 4.94
N LEU A 65 -3.32 -32.07 4.95
CA LEU A 65 -3.84 -33.44 4.94
C LEU A 65 -4.08 -33.89 3.50
N HIS A 66 -3.65 -35.12 3.18
CA HIS A 66 -3.83 -35.72 1.86
C HIS A 66 -5.00 -36.70 1.88
N ARG A 67 -5.89 -36.62 0.88
CA ARG A 67 -7.06 -37.48 0.71
C ARG A 67 -7.93 -37.58 1.99
N PRO A 68 -8.35 -36.43 2.56
CA PRO A 68 -9.17 -36.45 3.76
C PRO A 68 -10.50 -37.18 3.52
N ALA A 69 -10.91 -38.01 4.47
CA ALA A 69 -12.18 -38.73 4.36
C ALA A 69 -13.38 -37.77 4.37
N GLY A 70 -14.38 -38.04 3.56
CA GLY A 70 -15.60 -37.25 3.47
C GLY A 70 -15.49 -35.90 2.74
N ILE A 71 -14.31 -35.57 2.18
CA ILE A 71 -14.06 -34.33 1.44
C ILE A 71 -13.68 -34.65 -0.01
N ARG A 72 -14.30 -33.94 -0.98
CA ARG A 72 -14.03 -34.13 -2.41
C ARG A 72 -12.70 -33.52 -2.85
N ALA A 73 -12.20 -32.50 -2.14
CA ALA A 73 -10.90 -31.91 -2.41
C ALA A 73 -9.79 -32.96 -2.20
N LYS A 74 -8.78 -32.97 -3.08
CA LYS A 74 -7.65 -33.90 -2.99
C LYS A 74 -6.81 -33.71 -1.72
N ARG A 75 -6.87 -32.51 -1.13
CA ARG A 75 -6.13 -32.11 0.08
C ARG A 75 -6.95 -31.16 0.93
N LEU A 76 -6.70 -31.13 2.23
CA LEU A 76 -7.22 -30.15 3.17
C LEU A 76 -6.05 -29.41 3.81
N LEU A 77 -5.99 -28.09 3.65
CA LEU A 77 -5.02 -27.23 4.29
C LEU A 77 -5.66 -26.58 5.50
N LEU A 78 -5.15 -26.90 6.69
CA LEU A 78 -5.51 -26.27 7.95
C LEU A 78 -4.59 -25.06 8.17
N LEU A 79 -5.17 -23.88 8.38
CA LEU A 79 -4.47 -22.60 8.53
C LEU A 79 -4.71 -22.02 9.91
N GLY A 80 -3.69 -21.96 10.75
CA GLY A 80 -3.77 -21.33 12.06
C GLY A 80 -3.92 -19.82 11.96
N GLY A 81 -5.02 -19.28 12.49
CA GLY A 81 -5.33 -17.85 12.48
C GLY A 81 -4.93 -17.11 13.75
N GLY A 82 -4.35 -17.81 14.73
CA GLY A 82 -4.03 -17.23 16.05
C GLY A 82 -5.25 -17.18 16.96
N LYS A 83 -5.22 -16.29 17.95
CA LYS A 83 -6.28 -16.15 18.94
C LYS A 83 -7.58 -15.68 18.34
N ALA A 84 -8.67 -16.39 18.59
CA ALA A 84 -10.02 -16.07 18.10
C ALA A 84 -10.47 -14.65 18.49
N LYS A 85 -10.15 -14.21 19.72
CA LYS A 85 -10.52 -12.87 20.24
C LYS A 85 -9.93 -11.69 19.45
N THR A 86 -8.81 -11.90 18.75
CA THR A 86 -8.11 -10.86 17.97
C THR A 86 -8.16 -11.09 16.46
N PHE A 87 -8.82 -12.17 16.04
CA PHE A 87 -8.93 -12.49 14.62
C PHE A 87 -9.84 -11.47 13.91
N SER A 88 -9.39 -10.98 12.76
CA SER A 88 -10.05 -9.92 12.00
C SER A 88 -9.94 -10.15 10.50
N ALA A 89 -10.62 -9.33 9.70
CA ALA A 89 -10.48 -9.36 8.24
C ALA A 89 -9.02 -9.10 7.80
N ALA A 90 -8.26 -8.28 8.53
CA ALA A 90 -6.82 -8.07 8.27
C ALA A 90 -5.99 -9.34 8.50
N GLU A 91 -6.29 -10.13 9.54
CA GLU A 91 -5.63 -11.40 9.77
C GLU A 91 -6.06 -12.46 8.74
N LEU A 92 -7.33 -12.46 8.34
CA LEU A 92 -7.85 -13.33 7.27
C LEU A 92 -7.17 -13.04 5.92
N LEU A 93 -6.93 -11.77 5.60
CA LEU A 93 -6.17 -11.37 4.42
C LEU A 93 -4.75 -11.96 4.43
N LYS A 94 -4.05 -11.85 5.56
CA LYS A 94 -2.72 -12.42 5.71
C LYS A 94 -2.75 -13.95 5.59
N LEU A 95 -3.75 -14.62 6.17
CA LEU A 95 -3.90 -16.07 6.05
C LEU A 95 -4.14 -16.51 4.61
N ALA A 96 -4.94 -15.79 3.84
CA ALA A 96 -5.13 -16.09 2.42
C ALA A 96 -3.82 -15.97 1.62
N GLY A 97 -3.02 -14.95 1.92
CA GLY A 97 -1.67 -14.83 1.38
C GLY A 97 -0.77 -16.00 1.78
N ALA A 98 -0.83 -16.45 3.04
CA ALA A 98 -0.06 -17.59 3.53
C ALA A 98 -0.50 -18.90 2.88
N ALA A 99 -1.80 -19.11 2.67
CA ALA A 99 -2.33 -20.25 1.91
C ALA A 99 -1.72 -20.31 0.50
N VAL A 100 -1.77 -19.19 -0.23
CA VAL A 100 -1.18 -19.09 -1.57
C VAL A 100 0.31 -19.43 -1.55
N ARG A 101 1.09 -18.84 -0.65
CA ARG A 101 2.54 -19.08 -0.57
C ARG A 101 2.88 -20.53 -0.21
N THR A 102 2.09 -21.13 0.68
CA THR A 102 2.23 -22.56 1.03
C THR A 102 1.90 -23.46 -0.14
N LEU A 103 0.81 -23.21 -0.85
CA LEU A 103 0.31 -24.09 -1.91
C LEU A 103 1.15 -23.99 -3.20
N LYS A 104 1.54 -22.78 -3.60
CA LYS A 104 2.35 -22.60 -4.81
C LYS A 104 3.73 -23.26 -4.70
N SER A 105 4.34 -23.28 -3.50
CA SER A 105 5.60 -23.99 -3.27
C SER A 105 5.50 -25.51 -3.45
N LYS A 106 4.27 -26.04 -3.40
CA LYS A 106 3.94 -27.46 -3.61
C LYS A 106 3.37 -27.74 -5.02
N SER A 107 3.51 -26.79 -5.94
CA SER A 107 3.00 -26.87 -7.32
C SER A 107 1.47 -27.08 -7.41
N ILE A 108 0.72 -26.66 -6.40
CA ILE A 108 -0.74 -26.65 -6.43
C ILE A 108 -1.16 -25.34 -7.10
N ARG A 109 -1.93 -25.43 -8.18
CA ARG A 109 -2.29 -24.30 -9.05
C ARG A 109 -3.70 -23.77 -8.80
N ALA A 110 -4.59 -24.60 -8.24
CA ALA A 110 -5.98 -24.24 -7.96
C ALA A 110 -6.36 -24.69 -6.54
N PHE A 111 -7.08 -23.84 -5.83
CA PHE A 111 -7.59 -24.19 -4.51
C PHE A 111 -8.90 -23.49 -4.20
N ALA A 112 -9.62 -24.01 -3.22
CA ALA A 112 -10.76 -23.36 -2.62
C ALA A 112 -10.41 -22.88 -1.20
N PHE A 113 -10.94 -21.74 -0.81
CA PHE A 113 -10.83 -21.20 0.55
C PHE A 113 -12.24 -21.10 1.15
N ALA A 114 -12.49 -21.82 2.24
CA ALA A 114 -13.77 -21.72 2.95
C ALA A 114 -13.78 -20.49 3.84
N LEU A 115 -14.74 -19.61 3.65
CA LEU A 115 -14.97 -18.47 4.54
C LEU A 115 -15.29 -18.99 5.95
N PRO A 116 -14.67 -18.46 7.02
CA PRO A 116 -15.00 -18.84 8.38
C PRO A 116 -16.50 -18.61 8.69
N GLU A 117 -17.25 -19.69 8.99
CA GLU A 117 -18.71 -19.64 9.14
C GLU A 117 -19.19 -19.47 10.58
N ASN A 118 -18.34 -19.71 11.57
CA ASN A 118 -18.75 -19.60 12.97
C ASN A 118 -18.66 -18.13 13.44
N GLY A 119 -19.54 -17.30 12.89
CA GLY A 119 -19.60 -15.84 13.06
C GLY A 119 -19.67 -15.30 14.50
N VAL A 120 -19.75 -16.14 15.52
CA VAL A 120 -19.66 -15.75 16.94
C VAL A 120 -18.22 -15.45 17.34
N ALA A 121 -17.23 -16.04 16.67
CA ALA A 121 -15.82 -15.90 17.04
C ALA A 121 -15.08 -14.80 16.28
N THR A 122 -15.49 -14.47 15.05
CA THR A 122 -14.69 -13.58 14.18
C THR A 122 -15.28 -12.19 13.99
N GLY A 123 -16.60 -11.99 14.14
CA GLY A 123 -17.24 -10.69 13.86
C GLY A 123 -16.99 -10.15 12.44
N ILE A 124 -16.47 -10.99 11.52
CA ILE A 124 -16.16 -10.61 10.15
C ILE A 124 -17.42 -10.77 9.32
N ASP A 125 -17.89 -9.68 8.72
CA ASP A 125 -18.97 -9.73 7.73
C ASP A 125 -18.53 -10.55 6.50
N GLY A 126 -19.48 -11.27 5.89
CA GLY A 126 -19.21 -12.14 4.74
C GLY A 126 -18.57 -11.42 3.57
N ASN A 127 -19.00 -10.18 3.30
CA ASN A 127 -18.45 -9.37 2.22
C ASN A 127 -17.01 -8.94 2.52
N ASP A 128 -16.74 -8.49 3.75
CA ASP A 128 -15.38 -8.12 4.19
C ASP A 128 -14.46 -9.35 4.20
N GLY A 129 -14.98 -10.52 4.55
CA GLY A 129 -14.24 -11.78 4.52
C GLY A 129 -13.86 -12.24 3.12
N VAL A 130 -14.81 -12.23 2.17
CA VAL A 130 -14.56 -12.56 0.75
C VAL A 130 -13.53 -11.60 0.17
N ARG A 131 -13.70 -10.31 0.40
CA ARG A 131 -12.76 -9.28 -0.04
C ARG A 131 -11.36 -9.52 0.53
N ALA A 132 -11.23 -9.76 1.82
CA ALA A 132 -9.95 -10.00 2.49
C ALA A 132 -9.22 -11.23 1.92
N ILE A 133 -9.94 -12.34 1.69
CA ILE A 133 -9.37 -13.54 1.10
C ILE A 133 -8.83 -13.26 -0.30
N VAL A 134 -9.58 -12.54 -1.14
CA VAL A 134 -9.15 -12.23 -2.51
C VAL A 134 -7.93 -11.32 -2.50
N GLU A 135 -7.98 -10.20 -1.75
CA GLU A 135 -6.84 -9.27 -1.64
C GLU A 135 -5.58 -9.99 -1.16
N GLY A 136 -5.69 -10.79 -0.09
CA GLY A 136 -4.58 -11.55 0.45
C GLY A 136 -4.01 -12.58 -0.52
N ALA A 137 -4.87 -13.26 -1.28
CA ALA A 137 -4.44 -14.21 -2.29
C ALA A 137 -3.64 -13.54 -3.42
N PHE A 138 -4.06 -12.36 -3.89
CA PHE A 138 -3.28 -11.59 -4.87
C PHE A 138 -1.93 -11.17 -4.29
N VAL A 139 -1.89 -10.66 -3.06
CA VAL A 139 -0.64 -10.27 -2.39
C VAL A 139 0.33 -11.45 -2.24
N GLY A 140 -0.18 -12.61 -1.83
CA GLY A 140 0.63 -13.84 -1.68
C GLY A 140 1.14 -14.41 -3.00
N ASN A 141 0.41 -14.16 -4.10
CA ASN A 141 0.74 -14.69 -5.42
C ASN A 141 1.82 -13.89 -6.17
N PHE A 142 2.18 -12.72 -5.66
CA PHE A 142 3.24 -11.88 -6.22
C PHE A 142 4.63 -12.40 -5.82
N ASP A 143 5.55 -12.47 -6.79
CA ASP A 143 6.97 -12.73 -6.59
C ASP A 143 7.80 -11.67 -7.33
N PRO A 144 8.84 -11.10 -6.67
CA PRO A 144 9.63 -10.01 -7.23
C PRO A 144 10.78 -10.47 -8.16
N ASP A 145 10.83 -11.75 -8.52
CA ASP A 145 11.99 -12.43 -9.09
C ASP A 145 11.97 -12.60 -10.61
N TYR A 146 11.16 -11.83 -11.34
CA TYR A 146 10.94 -12.07 -12.77
C TYR A 146 12.14 -11.77 -13.69
N TYR A 147 13.22 -11.18 -13.16
CA TYR A 147 14.49 -11.06 -13.89
C TYR A 147 15.40 -12.27 -13.79
N LYS A 148 15.07 -13.26 -12.95
CA LYS A 148 15.84 -14.48 -12.86
C LYS A 148 15.64 -15.38 -14.07
N SER A 149 16.73 -15.84 -14.68
CA SER A 149 16.70 -16.75 -15.83
C SER A 149 16.23 -18.18 -15.49
N ASP A 150 16.42 -18.60 -14.22
CA ASP A 150 16.04 -19.91 -13.69
C ASP A 150 14.70 -19.89 -12.94
N ARG A 151 13.90 -18.85 -13.15
CA ARG A 151 12.63 -18.66 -12.47
C ARG A 151 11.67 -19.82 -12.68
N LYS A 152 11.17 -20.38 -11.59
CA LYS A 152 10.09 -21.37 -11.62
C LYS A 152 8.74 -20.66 -11.58
N ASP A 153 7.89 -20.90 -12.58
CA ASP A 153 6.52 -20.41 -12.54
C ASP A 153 5.71 -21.19 -11.50
N GLN A 154 5.59 -20.60 -10.30
CA GLN A 154 4.86 -21.16 -9.16
C GLN A 154 3.68 -20.26 -8.78
N LYS A 155 2.80 -19.96 -9.72
CA LYS A 155 1.62 -19.11 -9.46
C LYS A 155 0.39 -19.96 -9.16
N ILE A 156 -0.49 -19.42 -8.34
CA ILE A 156 -1.87 -19.90 -8.24
C ILE A 156 -2.64 -19.34 -9.44
N ASP A 157 -3.30 -20.20 -10.18
CA ASP A 157 -4.07 -19.85 -11.37
C ASP A 157 -5.55 -19.62 -11.05
N ALA A 158 -6.09 -20.36 -10.06
CA ALA A 158 -7.50 -20.26 -9.67
C ALA A 158 -7.73 -20.34 -8.16
N LEU A 159 -8.61 -19.47 -7.68
CA LEU A 159 -9.13 -19.42 -6.30
C LEU A 159 -10.65 -19.46 -6.35
N THR A 160 -11.25 -20.43 -5.65
CA THR A 160 -12.70 -20.48 -5.39
C THR A 160 -12.96 -20.15 -3.93
N ILE A 161 -13.76 -19.13 -3.64
CA ILE A 161 -14.15 -18.85 -2.27
C ILE A 161 -15.48 -19.53 -1.99
N VAL A 162 -15.51 -20.36 -0.95
CA VAL A 162 -16.71 -21.06 -0.51
C VAL A 162 -17.36 -20.21 0.57
N ALA A 163 -18.53 -19.68 0.29
CA ALA A 163 -19.24 -18.75 1.17
C ALA A 163 -20.76 -18.98 1.14
N LYS A 164 -21.44 -18.51 2.18
CA LYS A 164 -22.89 -18.44 2.26
C LYS A 164 -23.30 -16.98 2.42
N GLY A 165 -24.44 -16.59 1.87
CA GLY A 165 -24.97 -15.24 1.99
C GLY A 165 -25.65 -14.75 0.72
N ASP A 166 -25.87 -13.44 0.63
CA ASP A 166 -26.41 -12.81 -0.56
C ASP A 166 -25.42 -12.89 -1.72
N GLN A 167 -25.80 -13.59 -2.77
CA GLN A 167 -24.92 -13.85 -3.91
C GLN A 167 -24.39 -12.57 -4.54
N LYS A 168 -25.27 -11.58 -4.74
CA LYS A 168 -24.88 -10.33 -5.40
C LYS A 168 -23.88 -9.53 -4.56
N ALA A 169 -24.13 -9.42 -3.27
CA ALA A 169 -23.21 -8.71 -2.36
C ALA A 169 -21.84 -9.39 -2.30
N LEU A 170 -21.80 -10.73 -2.29
CA LEU A 170 -20.56 -11.50 -2.29
C LEU A 170 -19.80 -11.39 -3.63
N GLU A 171 -20.51 -11.36 -4.78
CA GLU A 171 -19.92 -11.11 -6.10
C GLU A 171 -19.30 -9.71 -6.18
N ASP A 172 -19.99 -8.68 -5.66
CA ASP A 172 -19.49 -7.31 -5.60
C ASP A 172 -18.25 -7.20 -4.68
N ALA A 173 -18.25 -7.93 -3.55
CA ALA A 173 -17.10 -8.02 -2.66
C ALA A 173 -15.90 -8.73 -3.31
N LEU A 174 -16.12 -9.83 -4.01
CA LEU A 174 -15.11 -10.56 -4.77
C LEU A 174 -14.49 -9.68 -5.85
N GLN A 175 -15.31 -8.97 -6.61
CA GLN A 175 -14.83 -8.05 -7.64
C GLN A 175 -14.04 -6.87 -7.04
N THR A 176 -14.51 -6.32 -5.91
CA THR A 176 -13.78 -5.27 -5.18
C THR A 176 -12.41 -5.77 -4.73
N GLY A 177 -12.35 -6.94 -4.09
CA GLY A 177 -11.10 -7.56 -3.65
C GLY A 177 -10.13 -7.82 -4.81
N ARG A 178 -10.65 -8.25 -5.98
CA ARG A 178 -9.85 -8.45 -7.18
C ARG A 178 -9.25 -7.14 -7.68
N ILE A 179 -10.05 -6.09 -7.83
CA ILE A 179 -9.59 -4.78 -8.29
C ILE A 179 -8.49 -4.23 -7.36
N VAL A 180 -8.72 -4.29 -6.05
CA VAL A 180 -7.76 -3.79 -5.05
C VAL A 180 -6.49 -4.63 -5.04
N GLY A 181 -6.59 -5.95 -5.01
CA GLY A 181 -5.45 -6.86 -5.02
C GLY A 181 -4.58 -6.75 -6.28
N GLU A 182 -5.20 -6.67 -7.47
CA GLU A 182 -4.50 -6.41 -8.73
C GLU A 182 -3.82 -5.04 -8.73
N SER A 183 -4.47 -4.00 -8.20
CA SER A 183 -3.91 -2.65 -8.15
C SER A 183 -2.76 -2.55 -7.16
N GLN A 184 -2.83 -3.27 -6.03
CA GLN A 184 -1.71 -3.38 -5.09
C GLN A 184 -0.51 -4.09 -5.73
N ASN A 185 -0.73 -5.16 -6.47
CA ASN A 185 0.36 -5.84 -7.19
C ASN A 185 0.92 -4.98 -8.32
N PHE A 186 0.09 -4.22 -9.03
CA PHE A 186 0.56 -3.23 -10.00
C PHE A 186 1.47 -2.17 -9.36
N THR A 187 1.10 -1.64 -8.19
CA THR A 187 1.98 -0.75 -7.40
C THR A 187 3.30 -1.44 -7.06
N ARG A 188 3.24 -2.69 -6.60
CA ARG A 188 4.44 -3.47 -6.26
C ARG A 188 5.33 -3.73 -7.47
N ASP A 189 4.74 -3.97 -8.64
CA ASP A 189 5.51 -4.12 -9.90
C ASP A 189 6.28 -2.83 -10.22
N LEU A 190 5.65 -1.65 -10.10
CA LEU A 190 6.32 -0.37 -10.32
C LEU A 190 7.52 -0.17 -9.37
N VAL A 191 7.32 -0.43 -8.08
CA VAL A 191 8.36 -0.24 -7.05
C VAL A 191 9.47 -1.29 -7.14
N ASN A 192 9.15 -2.47 -7.65
CA ASN A 192 10.13 -3.57 -7.79
C ASN A 192 11.12 -3.35 -8.94
N GLU A 193 10.72 -2.59 -9.95
CA GLU A 193 11.59 -2.35 -11.11
C GLU A 193 12.94 -1.74 -10.71
N PRO A 194 14.05 -2.19 -11.29
CA PRO A 194 15.34 -1.52 -11.13
C PRO A 194 15.30 -0.11 -11.72
N SER A 195 16.02 0.85 -11.12
CA SER A 195 15.98 2.25 -11.53
C SER A 195 16.44 2.49 -12.99
N ASN A 196 17.33 1.65 -13.53
CA ASN A 196 17.70 1.71 -14.95
C ASN A 196 16.58 1.25 -15.91
N ARG A 197 15.44 0.78 -15.36
CA ARG A 197 14.21 0.39 -16.10
C ARG A 197 12.97 1.13 -15.60
N MET A 198 13.09 1.88 -14.52
CA MET A 198 12.04 2.71 -13.96
C MET A 198 12.59 4.13 -13.72
N THR A 199 12.99 4.79 -14.81
CA THR A 199 13.32 6.21 -14.81
C THR A 199 12.06 7.06 -14.64
N PRO A 200 12.15 8.37 -14.37
CA PRO A 200 10.98 9.25 -14.31
C PRO A 200 10.13 9.19 -15.58
N THR A 201 10.77 9.13 -16.75
CA THR A 201 10.11 8.98 -18.05
C THR A 201 9.33 7.67 -18.13
N MET A 202 9.96 6.54 -17.73
CA MET A 202 9.32 5.22 -17.74
C MET A 202 8.13 5.16 -16.76
N LEU A 203 8.23 5.80 -15.60
CA LEU A 203 7.11 5.87 -14.65
C LEU A 203 5.93 6.63 -15.28
N GLY A 204 6.21 7.75 -15.99
CA GLY A 204 5.20 8.50 -16.74
C GLY A 204 4.53 7.66 -17.82
N GLU A 205 5.30 6.87 -18.57
CA GLU A 205 4.77 5.97 -19.60
C GLU A 205 3.90 4.85 -19.01
N ARG A 206 4.34 4.24 -17.91
CA ARG A 206 3.57 3.22 -17.20
C ARG A 206 2.25 3.78 -16.66
N ALA A 207 2.27 5.01 -16.12
CA ALA A 207 1.07 5.72 -15.67
C ALA A 207 0.11 6.02 -16.83
N ARG A 208 0.63 6.50 -17.96
CA ARG A 208 -0.16 6.80 -19.17
C ARG A 208 -0.83 5.54 -19.74
N LYS A 209 -0.07 4.44 -19.82
CA LYS A 209 -0.60 3.15 -20.27
C LYS A 209 -1.72 2.66 -19.36
N MET A 210 -1.49 2.63 -18.05
CA MET A 210 -2.50 2.25 -17.06
C MET A 210 -3.75 3.14 -17.16
N ALA A 211 -3.57 4.45 -17.28
CA ALA A 211 -4.68 5.40 -17.39
C ALA A 211 -5.57 5.12 -18.63
N ALA A 212 -4.95 4.83 -19.77
CA ALA A 212 -5.67 4.45 -20.99
C ALA A 212 -6.48 3.15 -20.80
N GLU A 213 -5.94 2.15 -20.11
CA GLU A 213 -6.60 0.87 -19.84
C GLU A 213 -7.84 1.01 -18.94
N VAL A 214 -7.85 1.98 -18.01
CA VAL A 214 -8.94 2.14 -17.02
C VAL A 214 -9.79 3.40 -17.25
N GLY A 215 -9.55 4.15 -18.33
CA GLY A 215 -10.35 5.33 -18.72
C GLY A 215 -10.06 6.59 -17.90
N LEU A 216 -8.85 6.78 -17.39
CA LEU A 216 -8.41 8.00 -16.74
C LEU A 216 -7.80 8.99 -17.74
N LYS A 217 -7.91 10.28 -17.46
CA LYS A 217 -7.08 11.29 -18.12
C LYS A 217 -5.70 11.31 -17.50
N CYS A 218 -4.65 11.29 -18.32
CA CYS A 218 -3.25 11.31 -17.87
C CYS A 218 -2.48 12.36 -18.66
N GLU A 219 -1.84 13.27 -17.93
CA GLU A 219 -0.89 14.23 -18.44
C GLU A 219 0.50 13.93 -17.87
N VAL A 220 1.55 14.02 -18.68
CA VAL A 220 2.94 13.86 -18.24
C VAL A 220 3.73 15.00 -18.84
N HIS A 221 4.30 15.83 -17.99
CA HIS A 221 5.01 17.03 -18.35
C HIS A 221 6.48 16.95 -17.89
N GLY A 222 7.39 17.48 -18.70
CA GLY A 222 8.82 17.56 -18.41
C GLY A 222 9.24 18.92 -17.82
N ALA A 223 10.55 19.19 -17.89
CA ALA A 223 11.21 20.36 -17.30
C ALA A 223 10.61 21.71 -17.68
N ASP A 224 10.17 21.88 -18.92
CA ASP A 224 9.60 23.16 -19.37
C ASP A 224 8.32 23.51 -18.62
N LYS A 225 7.47 22.53 -18.34
CA LYS A 225 6.27 22.73 -17.54
C LYS A 225 6.59 23.06 -16.07
N LEU A 226 7.63 22.46 -15.50
CA LEU A 226 8.08 22.79 -14.15
C LEU A 226 8.50 24.26 -14.07
N LYS A 227 9.24 24.76 -15.07
CA LYS A 227 9.66 26.16 -15.17
C LYS A 227 8.47 27.09 -15.35
N GLU A 228 7.53 26.76 -16.25
CA GLU A 228 6.28 27.50 -16.46
C GLU A 228 5.48 27.65 -15.16
N LEU A 229 5.34 26.54 -14.40
CA LEU A 229 4.64 26.49 -13.12
C LEU A 229 5.46 27.08 -11.96
N LYS A 230 6.72 27.48 -12.20
CA LYS A 230 7.66 27.98 -11.17
C LYS A 230 7.89 26.96 -10.04
N MET A 231 7.91 25.67 -10.37
CA MET A 231 8.19 24.59 -9.43
C MET A 231 9.70 24.51 -9.14
N GLY A 232 10.26 25.52 -8.46
CA GLY A 232 11.70 25.65 -8.26
C GLY A 232 12.25 24.67 -7.24
N ALA A 233 11.47 24.24 -6.26
CA ALA A 233 11.88 23.21 -5.31
C ALA A 233 12.00 21.84 -5.99
N PHE A 234 11.04 21.46 -6.84
CA PHE A 234 11.10 20.24 -7.64
C PHE A 234 12.24 20.30 -8.67
N TRP A 235 12.37 21.42 -9.40
CA TRP A 235 13.45 21.60 -10.36
C TRP A 235 14.84 21.53 -9.72
N GLY A 236 15.01 22.09 -8.53
CA GLY A 236 16.27 22.05 -7.78
C GLY A 236 16.77 20.62 -7.55
N VAL A 237 15.87 19.69 -7.26
CA VAL A 237 16.21 18.26 -7.18
C VAL A 237 16.52 17.68 -8.55
N ALA A 238 15.66 17.96 -9.54
CA ALA A 238 15.72 17.34 -10.86
C ALA A 238 16.95 17.72 -11.69
N GLN A 239 17.46 18.95 -11.55
CA GLN A 239 18.55 19.47 -12.38
C GLN A 239 19.87 18.71 -12.24
N GLY A 240 20.01 17.90 -11.18
CA GLY A 240 21.21 17.10 -10.94
C GLY A 240 21.28 15.81 -11.75
N SER A 241 20.17 15.36 -12.33
CA SER A 241 20.12 14.14 -13.16
C SER A 241 20.16 14.48 -14.65
N ASP A 242 20.69 13.57 -15.46
CA ASP A 242 20.55 13.60 -16.91
C ASP A 242 19.19 13.03 -17.37
N GLU A 243 18.50 12.25 -16.53
CA GLU A 243 17.14 11.80 -16.78
C GLU A 243 16.16 12.95 -16.57
N PRO A 244 15.27 13.23 -17.55
CA PRO A 244 14.31 14.32 -17.41
C PRO A 244 13.27 14.02 -16.34
N PRO A 245 12.85 15.03 -15.54
CA PRO A 245 11.76 14.88 -14.59
C PRO A 245 10.43 14.64 -15.28
N ALA A 246 9.50 14.01 -14.59
CA ALA A 246 8.13 13.82 -15.04
C ALA A 246 7.12 14.26 -13.97
N LEU A 247 6.39 15.34 -14.24
CA LEU A 247 5.19 15.70 -13.49
C LEU A 247 4.01 14.94 -14.09
N ILE A 248 3.53 13.92 -13.36
CA ILE A 248 2.46 13.03 -13.82
C ILE A 248 1.16 13.43 -13.13
N ILE A 249 0.11 13.70 -13.90
CA ILE A 249 -1.21 14.10 -13.40
C ILE A 249 -2.23 13.07 -13.89
N LEU A 250 -2.93 12.44 -12.96
CA LEU A 250 -4.04 11.52 -13.24
C LEU A 250 -5.34 12.12 -12.72
N ARG A 251 -6.37 12.21 -13.57
CA ARG A 251 -7.67 12.77 -13.20
C ARG A 251 -8.77 11.72 -13.31
N TYR A 252 -9.55 11.60 -12.25
CA TYR A 252 -10.79 10.86 -12.18
C TYR A 252 -11.94 11.82 -11.89
N GLU A 253 -12.79 12.05 -12.87
CA GLU A 253 -13.89 13.02 -12.86
C GLU A 253 -15.20 12.32 -13.25
N PRO A 254 -15.80 11.53 -12.36
CA PRO A 254 -17.01 10.78 -12.69
C PRO A 254 -18.22 11.72 -12.83
N GLU A 255 -19.16 11.32 -13.67
CA GLU A 255 -20.45 11.98 -13.75
C GLU A 255 -21.22 11.84 -12.42
N GLY A 256 -21.84 12.93 -11.95
CA GLY A 256 -22.56 12.97 -10.67
C GLY A 256 -21.65 12.97 -9.45
N ALA A 257 -20.37 13.36 -9.59
CA ALA A 257 -19.47 13.55 -8.46
C ALA A 257 -20.00 14.65 -7.50
N THR A 258 -19.72 14.49 -6.22
CA THR A 258 -19.96 15.50 -5.18
C THR A 258 -19.25 16.81 -5.56
N LYS A 259 -19.98 17.93 -5.64
CA LYS A 259 -19.46 19.19 -6.16
C LYS A 259 -18.40 19.83 -5.25
N ASP A 260 -18.57 19.72 -3.94
CA ASP A 260 -17.77 20.43 -2.93
C ASP A 260 -16.51 19.67 -2.51
N VAL A 261 -16.30 18.46 -3.06
CA VAL A 261 -15.16 17.61 -2.72
C VAL A 261 -14.31 17.32 -3.95
N HIS A 262 -13.04 17.68 -3.86
CA HIS A 262 -12.02 17.32 -4.84
C HIS A 262 -10.78 16.84 -4.09
N LEU A 263 -10.52 15.54 -4.12
CA LEU A 263 -9.41 14.94 -3.43
C LEU A 263 -8.13 15.06 -4.25
N GLY A 264 -7.05 15.56 -3.62
CA GLY A 264 -5.71 15.59 -4.18
C GLY A 264 -4.85 14.48 -3.55
N LEU A 265 -4.30 13.59 -4.36
CA LEU A 265 -3.38 12.54 -3.96
C LEU A 265 -1.99 12.87 -4.49
N VAL A 266 -1.05 13.23 -3.61
CA VAL A 266 0.30 13.66 -4.02
C VAL A 266 1.32 12.59 -3.66
N GLY A 267 2.18 12.22 -4.62
CA GLY A 267 3.11 11.11 -4.42
C GLY A 267 4.56 11.46 -4.70
N LYS A 268 5.46 11.17 -3.75
CA LYS A 268 6.91 11.21 -3.97
C LYS A 268 7.28 10.16 -5.02
N GLY A 269 7.91 10.59 -6.10
CA GLY A 269 8.29 9.75 -7.24
C GLY A 269 9.79 9.74 -7.50
N ILE A 270 10.64 9.72 -6.47
CA ILE A 270 12.10 9.67 -6.65
C ILE A 270 12.51 8.28 -7.12
N THR A 271 12.78 8.13 -8.41
CA THR A 271 13.01 6.81 -9.02
C THR A 271 14.37 6.22 -8.66
N PHE A 272 15.33 7.07 -8.29
CA PHE A 272 16.55 6.70 -7.60
C PHE A 272 17.07 7.86 -6.75
N ASP A 273 17.44 7.57 -5.51
CA ASP A 273 17.93 8.57 -4.55
C ASP A 273 19.36 8.24 -4.08
N THR A 274 20.33 9.01 -4.56
CA THR A 274 21.71 8.96 -4.06
C THR A 274 21.96 9.86 -2.87
N GLY A 275 21.00 10.72 -2.50
CA GLY A 275 21.18 11.85 -1.59
C GLY A 275 21.65 13.13 -2.28
N GLY A 276 22.01 13.09 -3.56
CA GLY A 276 22.61 14.22 -4.25
C GLY A 276 24.04 14.50 -3.75
N ILE A 277 24.38 15.78 -3.56
CA ILE A 277 25.70 16.20 -3.02
C ILE A 277 25.88 15.73 -1.56
N SER A 278 24.81 15.69 -0.77
CA SER A 278 24.80 15.06 0.56
C SER A 278 24.65 13.54 0.42
N ILE A 279 25.66 12.90 -0.20
CA ILE A 279 25.59 11.53 -0.69
C ILE A 279 25.37 10.50 0.42
N LYS A 280 24.49 9.55 0.17
CA LYS A 280 24.23 8.41 1.06
C LYS A 280 25.45 7.46 1.15
N PRO A 281 25.60 6.71 2.25
CA PRO A 281 26.51 5.56 2.27
C PRO A 281 26.20 4.56 1.15
N ALA A 282 27.21 3.87 0.63
CA ALA A 282 27.02 2.84 -0.41
C ALA A 282 26.17 1.66 0.07
N ASP A 283 26.28 1.31 1.35
CA ASP A 283 25.51 0.22 1.96
C ASP A 283 24.00 0.56 1.99
N GLY A 284 23.20 -0.29 1.33
CA GLY A 284 21.77 -0.12 1.21
C GLY A 284 21.32 0.87 0.13
N MET A 285 22.23 1.53 -0.60
CA MET A 285 21.86 2.48 -1.66
C MET A 285 21.11 1.79 -2.82
N GLU A 286 21.39 0.50 -3.09
CA GLU A 286 20.67 -0.29 -4.09
C GLU A 286 19.17 -0.40 -3.84
N LYS A 287 18.74 -0.20 -2.59
CA LYS A 287 17.32 -0.18 -2.22
C LYS A 287 16.62 1.12 -2.62
N MET A 288 17.37 2.19 -2.87
CA MET A 288 16.81 3.53 -3.16
C MET A 288 16.01 3.60 -4.47
N LYS A 289 15.94 2.51 -5.22
CA LYS A 289 14.94 2.31 -6.29
C LYS A 289 13.49 2.35 -5.76
N TYR A 290 13.27 2.06 -4.46
CA TYR A 290 11.93 2.07 -3.87
C TYR A 290 11.47 3.47 -3.44
N ASP A 291 12.29 4.48 -3.59
CA ASP A 291 12.03 5.84 -3.11
C ASP A 291 10.93 6.57 -3.90
N MET A 292 10.40 5.92 -4.91
CA MET A 292 9.21 6.30 -5.66
C MET A 292 7.92 5.59 -5.20
N ALA A 293 7.98 4.84 -4.09
CA ALA A 293 6.85 4.04 -3.65
C ALA A 293 5.60 4.88 -3.34
N GLY A 294 5.76 6.11 -2.85
CA GLY A 294 4.65 7.05 -2.66
C GLY A 294 3.91 7.34 -3.96
N GLY A 295 4.65 7.69 -5.02
CA GLY A 295 4.10 7.93 -6.35
C GLY A 295 3.44 6.69 -6.96
N ALA A 296 4.11 5.54 -6.85
CA ALA A 296 3.55 4.27 -7.30
C ALA A 296 2.24 3.91 -6.59
N THR A 297 2.15 4.18 -5.27
CA THR A 297 0.93 3.97 -4.48
C THR A 297 -0.21 4.86 -4.98
N MET A 298 0.06 6.13 -5.31
CA MET A 298 -0.96 7.01 -5.88
C MET A 298 -1.42 6.55 -7.27
N ILE A 299 -0.50 6.08 -8.13
CA ILE A 299 -0.84 5.53 -9.45
C ILE A 299 -1.72 4.28 -9.31
N GLY A 300 -1.34 3.36 -8.42
CA GLY A 300 -2.12 2.15 -8.16
C GLY A 300 -3.48 2.42 -7.52
N ALA A 301 -3.56 3.39 -6.60
CA ALA A 301 -4.83 3.83 -6.01
C ALA A 301 -5.77 4.41 -7.07
N MET A 302 -5.26 5.24 -7.97
CA MET A 302 -6.04 5.78 -9.09
C MET A 302 -6.56 4.69 -10.03
N ARG A 303 -5.76 3.64 -10.29
CA ARG A 303 -6.23 2.45 -11.01
C ARG A 303 -7.45 1.81 -10.34
N ALA A 304 -7.36 1.56 -9.03
CA ALA A 304 -8.46 0.97 -8.27
C ALA A 304 -9.69 1.88 -8.23
N ILE A 305 -9.50 3.19 -8.00
CA ILE A 305 -10.57 4.19 -7.97
C ILE A 305 -11.32 4.24 -9.30
N ALA A 306 -10.61 4.26 -10.42
CA ALA A 306 -11.23 4.29 -11.74
C ALA A 306 -12.09 3.04 -12.01
N LEU A 307 -11.64 1.87 -11.57
CA LEU A 307 -12.36 0.61 -11.74
C LEU A 307 -13.54 0.45 -10.77
N LEU A 308 -13.43 0.99 -9.54
CA LEU A 308 -14.49 0.95 -8.52
C LEU A 308 -15.54 2.05 -8.68
N LYS A 309 -15.24 3.10 -9.41
CA LYS A 309 -16.13 4.19 -9.83
C LYS A 309 -16.87 4.92 -8.68
N PRO A 310 -16.19 5.32 -7.58
CA PRO A 310 -16.82 6.14 -6.54
C PRO A 310 -17.21 7.53 -7.10
N LYS A 311 -18.31 8.12 -6.61
CA LYS A 311 -18.84 9.42 -7.08
C LYS A 311 -18.15 10.60 -6.42
N VAL A 312 -16.82 10.68 -6.51
CA VAL A 312 -16.01 11.79 -5.99
C VAL A 312 -14.88 12.12 -6.98
N ARG A 313 -14.54 13.39 -7.13
CA ARG A 313 -13.43 13.84 -7.98
C ARG A 313 -12.11 13.57 -7.29
N VAL A 314 -11.16 12.99 -8.04
CA VAL A 314 -9.81 12.71 -7.53
C VAL A 314 -8.78 13.13 -8.58
N THR A 315 -7.78 13.88 -8.15
CA THR A 315 -6.59 14.17 -8.96
C THR A 315 -5.36 13.64 -8.24
N ALA A 316 -4.58 12.79 -8.89
CA ALA A 316 -3.28 12.39 -8.38
C ALA A 316 -2.16 13.14 -9.11
N ILE A 317 -1.15 13.56 -8.34
CA ILE A 317 0.02 14.32 -8.82
C ILE A 317 1.26 13.60 -8.32
N ILE A 318 2.08 13.10 -9.25
CA ILE A 318 3.31 12.38 -8.94
C ILE A 318 4.48 13.19 -9.44
N LEU A 319 5.42 13.48 -8.54
CA LEU A 319 6.61 14.28 -8.79
C LEU A 319 7.78 13.32 -9.01
N ALA A 320 7.99 12.90 -10.27
CA ALA A 320 8.99 11.89 -10.59
C ALA A 320 10.30 12.53 -11.05
N THR A 321 11.41 12.17 -10.39
CA THR A 321 12.76 12.56 -10.75
C THR A 321 13.77 11.60 -10.11
N GLU A 322 15.06 11.76 -10.45
CA GLU A 322 16.16 11.19 -9.68
C GLU A 322 16.81 12.29 -8.83
N ASN A 323 17.44 11.91 -7.72
CA ASN A 323 18.29 12.78 -6.91
C ASN A 323 19.75 12.33 -7.07
N MET A 324 20.49 13.01 -7.95
CA MET A 324 21.84 12.60 -8.37
C MET A 324 22.89 13.68 -8.08
N PRO A 325 24.13 13.29 -7.71
CA PRO A 325 25.25 14.20 -7.63
C PRO A 325 25.80 14.49 -9.05
N SER A 326 25.94 15.75 -9.38
CA SER A 326 26.58 16.17 -10.65
C SER A 326 27.08 17.61 -10.54
N GLY A 327 27.72 18.08 -11.58
CA GLY A 327 28.12 19.50 -11.69
C GLY A 327 26.94 20.47 -11.79
N LYS A 328 25.71 19.97 -12.01
CA LYS A 328 24.48 20.77 -12.09
C LYS A 328 23.60 20.63 -10.83
N ALA A 329 23.93 19.68 -9.93
CA ALA A 329 23.11 19.40 -8.76
C ALA A 329 23.04 20.59 -7.82
N GLN A 330 21.88 20.71 -7.11
CA GLN A 330 21.77 21.65 -6.00
C GLN A 330 22.75 21.29 -4.87
N LYS A 331 23.18 22.30 -4.14
CA LYS A 331 24.20 22.18 -3.11
C LYS A 331 23.66 22.62 -1.75
N PRO A 332 24.13 22.08 -0.65
CA PRO A 332 23.93 22.69 0.66
C PRO A 332 24.34 24.18 0.65
N GLY A 333 23.47 25.03 1.18
CA GLY A 333 23.60 26.50 1.13
C GLY A 333 22.88 27.18 -0.04
N ASP A 334 22.40 26.43 -1.04
CA ASP A 334 21.56 26.99 -2.12
C ASP A 334 20.17 27.41 -1.54
N VAL A 335 19.55 28.40 -2.16
CA VAL A 335 18.16 28.79 -1.88
C VAL A 335 17.31 28.51 -3.09
N GLN A 336 16.27 27.69 -2.91
CA GLN A 336 15.27 27.38 -3.94
C GLN A 336 13.99 28.18 -3.66
N ILE A 337 13.29 28.58 -4.71
CA ILE A 337 11.98 29.23 -4.61
C ILE A 337 10.92 28.23 -5.04
N ALA A 338 10.08 27.80 -4.11
CA ALA A 338 8.97 26.90 -4.37
C ALA A 338 7.88 27.57 -5.22
N MET A 339 6.99 26.78 -5.80
CA MET A 339 5.83 27.26 -6.58
C MET A 339 4.94 28.24 -5.80
N SER A 340 4.86 28.13 -4.47
CA SER A 340 4.16 29.07 -3.60
C SER A 340 4.81 30.45 -3.50
N GLY A 341 6.05 30.60 -3.96
CA GLY A 341 6.88 31.78 -3.77
C GLY A 341 7.74 31.75 -2.49
N LYS A 342 7.52 30.77 -1.58
CA LYS A 342 8.38 30.60 -0.39
C LYS A 342 9.80 30.21 -0.80
N SER A 343 10.79 30.86 -0.13
CA SER A 343 12.20 30.51 -0.27
C SER A 343 12.59 29.42 0.71
N ILE A 344 13.41 28.47 0.23
CA ILE A 344 13.85 27.30 0.99
C ILE A 344 15.36 27.25 0.95
N GLU A 345 16.01 27.36 2.10
CA GLU A 345 17.44 27.10 2.24
C GLU A 345 17.68 25.59 2.25
N ILE A 346 18.54 25.13 1.38
CA ILE A 346 18.93 23.71 1.26
C ILE A 346 20.06 23.42 2.25
N ILE A 347 19.75 22.78 3.35
CA ILE A 347 20.76 22.35 4.34
C ILE A 347 21.30 20.95 3.98
N ASN A 348 20.41 20.09 3.47
CA ASN A 348 20.73 18.71 3.15
C ASN A 348 20.03 18.32 1.84
N THR A 349 20.79 17.95 0.81
CA THR A 349 20.23 17.54 -0.49
C THR A 349 19.59 16.14 -0.45
N ASP A 350 19.83 15.34 0.61
CA ASP A 350 19.15 14.07 0.91
C ASP A 350 17.76 14.26 1.57
N ALA A 351 17.32 15.50 1.70
CA ALA A 351 15.97 15.87 2.09
C ALA A 351 15.18 16.42 0.86
N GLU A 352 15.30 15.76 -0.26
CA GLU A 352 14.74 16.11 -1.57
C GLU A 352 13.25 15.80 -1.70
N GLY A 353 12.80 14.69 -1.06
CA GLY A 353 11.42 14.24 -1.17
C GLY A 353 10.41 15.29 -0.73
N ARG A 354 10.71 16.03 0.33
CA ARG A 354 9.85 17.14 0.79
C ARG A 354 9.88 18.34 -0.15
N LEU A 355 10.97 18.54 -0.89
CA LEU A 355 11.07 19.61 -1.88
C LEU A 355 10.15 19.36 -3.07
N VAL A 356 10.17 18.15 -3.63
CA VAL A 356 9.26 17.81 -4.71
C VAL A 356 7.80 17.84 -4.24
N LEU A 357 7.50 17.33 -3.04
CA LEU A 357 6.14 17.36 -2.45
C LEU A 357 5.65 18.78 -2.19
N ALA A 358 6.51 19.72 -1.80
CA ALA A 358 6.15 21.12 -1.58
C ALA A 358 5.47 21.70 -2.83
N ASP A 359 6.10 21.57 -3.99
CA ASP A 359 5.53 22.05 -5.25
C ASP A 359 4.28 21.23 -5.67
N GLY A 360 4.27 19.92 -5.37
CA GLY A 360 3.11 19.07 -5.63
C GLY A 360 1.87 19.45 -4.82
N LEU A 361 2.03 19.76 -3.54
CA LEU A 361 0.94 20.21 -2.66
C LEU A 361 0.40 21.59 -3.12
N CYS A 362 1.30 22.52 -3.44
CA CYS A 362 0.90 23.80 -4.02
C CYS A 362 0.10 23.63 -5.30
N TYR A 363 0.58 22.76 -6.19
CA TYR A 363 -0.10 22.52 -7.47
C TYR A 363 -1.46 21.85 -7.31
N ALA A 364 -1.59 20.91 -6.36
CA ALA A 364 -2.88 20.30 -6.04
C ALA A 364 -3.91 21.35 -5.59
N ARG A 365 -3.49 22.29 -4.73
CA ARG A 365 -4.34 23.41 -4.30
C ARG A 365 -4.72 24.33 -5.47
N GLN A 366 -3.77 24.65 -6.33
CA GLN A 366 -4.03 25.47 -7.54
C GLN A 366 -5.02 24.79 -8.50
N LEU A 367 -5.02 23.46 -8.57
CA LEU A 367 -6.01 22.68 -9.33
C LEU A 367 -7.38 22.59 -8.65
N GLY A 368 -7.57 23.24 -7.49
CA GLY A 368 -8.83 23.28 -6.75
C GLY A 368 -9.09 22.02 -5.92
N CYS A 369 -8.07 21.24 -5.57
CA CYS A 369 -8.24 20.17 -4.60
C CYS A 369 -8.56 20.74 -3.23
N THR A 370 -9.63 20.23 -2.61
CA THR A 370 -10.16 20.71 -1.32
C THR A 370 -9.63 19.94 -0.13
N HIS A 371 -9.10 18.74 -0.35
CA HIS A 371 -8.52 17.87 0.67
C HIS A 371 -7.31 17.16 0.06
N LEU A 372 -6.23 17.06 0.80
CA LEU A 372 -4.96 16.52 0.31
C LEU A 372 -4.51 15.30 1.12
N VAL A 373 -4.03 14.29 0.43
CA VAL A 373 -3.26 13.20 1.04
C VAL A 373 -1.97 13.04 0.26
N ASP A 374 -0.83 13.09 0.92
CA ASP A 374 0.41 12.69 0.29
C ASP A 374 1.02 11.44 0.92
N ALA A 375 1.81 10.71 0.13
CA ALA A 375 2.57 9.56 0.60
C ALA A 375 4.01 9.62 0.07
N ALA A 376 4.95 9.36 0.96
CA ALA A 376 6.36 9.39 0.64
C ALA A 376 7.19 8.45 1.53
N THR A 377 8.22 7.86 0.96
CA THR A 377 9.35 7.30 1.68
C THR A 377 10.23 8.47 2.14
N LEU A 378 9.77 9.17 3.20
CA LEU A 378 10.26 10.52 3.45
C LEU A 378 11.43 10.55 4.41
N THR A 379 11.36 9.79 5.52
CA THR A 379 12.38 9.95 6.56
C THR A 379 12.90 8.63 7.13
N GLY A 380 14.23 8.55 7.31
CA GLY A 380 14.80 7.52 8.17
C GLY A 380 14.35 7.65 9.63
N ALA A 381 13.96 8.85 10.05
CA ALA A 381 13.50 9.12 11.42
C ALA A 381 12.19 8.40 11.75
N VAL A 382 11.26 8.23 10.81
CA VAL A 382 10.04 7.45 11.05
C VAL A 382 10.36 5.97 11.25
N VAL A 383 11.39 5.45 10.56
CA VAL A 383 11.85 4.06 10.75
C VAL A 383 12.42 3.87 12.16
N VAL A 384 13.17 4.86 12.67
CA VAL A 384 13.69 4.84 14.04
C VAL A 384 12.55 4.89 15.07
N ALA A 385 11.49 5.68 14.81
CA ALA A 385 10.38 5.85 15.74
C ALA A 385 9.39 4.66 15.72
N LEU A 386 9.02 4.15 14.55
CA LEU A 386 7.91 3.19 14.37
C LEU A 386 8.36 1.83 13.81
N GLY A 387 9.64 1.68 13.48
CA GLY A 387 10.18 0.48 12.86
C GLY A 387 9.58 0.21 11.48
N TYR A 388 9.38 -1.07 11.18
CA TYR A 388 8.85 -1.56 9.90
C TYR A 388 7.38 -2.03 10.01
N VAL A 389 6.63 -1.52 11.00
CA VAL A 389 5.29 -1.99 11.34
C VAL A 389 4.21 -0.97 11.02
N ASN A 390 4.42 0.28 11.42
CA ASN A 390 3.43 1.34 11.25
C ASN A 390 3.92 2.40 10.26
N VAL A 391 3.01 2.88 9.42
CA VAL A 391 3.17 4.13 8.67
C VAL A 391 3.09 5.30 9.66
N GLY A 392 3.98 6.29 9.51
CA GLY A 392 3.83 7.56 10.21
C GLY A 392 2.73 8.40 9.56
N LEU A 393 1.69 8.73 10.33
CA LEU A 393 0.58 9.56 9.84
C LEU A 393 0.62 10.92 10.54
N PHE A 394 0.53 11.99 9.76
CA PHE A 394 0.38 13.37 10.24
C PHE A 394 -0.86 13.99 9.63
N ALA A 395 -1.55 14.85 10.37
CA ALA A 395 -2.75 15.52 9.89
C ALA A 395 -2.87 16.92 10.54
N ASN A 396 -3.23 17.91 9.73
CA ASN A 396 -3.52 19.28 10.20
C ASN A 396 -5.00 19.52 10.52
N ASP A 397 -5.87 18.55 10.20
CA ASP A 397 -7.32 18.60 10.42
C ASP A 397 -7.82 17.30 11.07
N ASP A 398 -8.51 17.40 12.20
CA ASP A 398 -8.97 16.25 12.97
C ASP A 398 -10.14 15.53 12.29
N GLN A 399 -11.02 16.22 11.59
CA GLN A 399 -12.15 15.58 10.90
C GLN A 399 -11.65 14.74 9.75
N MET A 400 -10.65 15.24 9.01
CA MET A 400 -10.01 14.49 7.95
C MET A 400 -9.24 13.27 8.50
N TYR A 401 -8.54 13.45 9.64
CA TYR A 401 -7.89 12.34 10.34
C TYR A 401 -8.88 11.25 10.73
N GLU A 402 -9.99 11.59 11.39
CA GLU A 402 -10.99 10.60 11.82
C GLU A 402 -11.59 9.84 10.62
N ARG A 403 -11.87 10.52 9.51
CA ARG A 403 -12.34 9.91 8.28
C ARG A 403 -11.30 8.94 7.71
N PHE A 404 -10.03 9.34 7.69
CA PHE A 404 -8.95 8.49 7.20
C PHE A 404 -8.69 7.30 8.14
N ALA A 405 -8.70 7.51 9.45
CA ALA A 405 -8.53 6.44 10.44
C ALA A 405 -9.61 5.36 10.32
N LYS A 406 -10.87 5.76 10.08
CA LYS A 406 -11.97 4.82 9.80
C LYS A 406 -11.71 4.00 8.53
N ALA A 407 -11.26 4.64 7.46
CA ALA A 407 -10.90 3.97 6.21
C ALA A 407 -9.72 3.02 6.39
N ASN A 408 -8.66 3.46 7.08
CA ASN A 408 -7.50 2.65 7.40
C ASN A 408 -7.84 1.41 8.23
N LYS A 409 -8.71 1.56 9.23
CA LYS A 409 -9.21 0.42 10.02
C LYS A 409 -9.90 -0.64 9.15
N ARG A 410 -10.70 -0.21 8.17
CA ARG A 410 -11.36 -1.12 7.21
C ARG A 410 -10.36 -1.77 6.26
N ALA A 411 -9.33 -1.04 5.84
CA ALA A 411 -8.26 -1.54 4.99
C ALA A 411 -7.32 -2.53 5.71
N GLY A 412 -7.29 -2.49 7.05
CA GLY A 412 -6.43 -3.36 7.85
C GLY A 412 -4.94 -3.07 7.69
N GLU A 413 -4.56 -1.82 7.43
CA GLU A 413 -3.16 -1.37 7.39
C GLU A 413 -2.78 -0.70 8.71
N ASN A 414 -1.51 -0.84 9.10
CA ASN A 414 -1.03 -0.28 10.36
C ASN A 414 -0.52 1.15 10.16
N MET A 415 -1.13 2.11 10.85
CA MET A 415 -0.71 3.51 10.83
C MET A 415 -0.76 4.08 12.24
N TRP A 416 0.15 5.00 12.55
CA TRP A 416 0.20 5.66 13.83
C TRP A 416 0.29 7.18 13.67
N ARG A 417 -0.64 7.92 14.29
CA ARG A 417 -0.64 9.38 14.27
C ARG A 417 0.50 9.92 15.13
N LEU A 418 1.35 10.73 14.52
CA LEU A 418 2.43 11.46 15.16
C LEU A 418 2.02 12.94 15.37
N PRO A 419 2.61 13.65 16.33
CA PRO A 419 2.26 15.03 16.64
C PRO A 419 2.66 16.00 15.51
N LEU A 420 1.94 17.14 15.44
CA LEU A 420 2.19 18.21 14.46
C LEU A 420 2.03 19.59 15.15
N ASP A 421 2.62 19.74 16.33
CA ASP A 421 2.52 20.95 17.14
C ASP A 421 3.33 22.09 16.52
N ASP A 422 2.81 23.32 16.65
CA ASP A 422 3.43 24.50 16.06
C ASP A 422 4.81 24.85 16.66
N ASP A 423 5.11 24.39 17.88
CA ASP A 423 6.42 24.57 18.51
C ASP A 423 7.57 23.97 17.64
N TYR A 424 7.28 22.96 16.82
CA TYR A 424 8.27 22.41 15.89
C TYR A 424 8.62 23.33 14.71
N LYS A 425 7.88 24.42 14.47
CA LYS A 425 8.21 25.42 13.43
C LYS A 425 9.58 26.06 13.65
N GLU A 426 9.99 26.19 14.90
CA GLU A 426 11.32 26.71 15.23
C GLU A 426 12.45 25.89 14.60
N ASN A 427 12.24 24.57 14.44
CA ASN A 427 13.23 23.66 13.88
C ASN A 427 13.46 23.82 12.37
N ILE A 428 12.57 24.52 11.68
CA ILE A 428 12.66 24.71 10.22
C ILE A 428 12.87 26.17 9.82
N LYS A 429 13.19 27.07 10.78
CA LYS A 429 13.52 28.48 10.49
C LYS A 429 14.88 28.60 9.82
N SER A 430 14.99 29.52 8.87
CA SER A 430 16.25 29.91 8.23
C SER A 430 16.61 31.34 8.62
N SER A 431 17.90 31.67 8.55
CA SER A 431 18.40 33.04 8.69
C SER A 431 18.49 33.80 7.36
N ILE A 432 18.40 33.10 6.23
CA ILE A 432 18.57 33.66 4.87
C ILE A 432 17.40 33.41 3.94
N ALA A 433 16.48 32.51 4.32
CA ALA A 433 15.29 32.15 3.57
C ALA A 433 14.08 32.08 4.51
N ASP A 434 12.88 31.77 3.99
CA ASP A 434 11.69 31.61 4.83
C ASP A 434 11.81 30.37 5.73
N ILE A 435 12.30 29.26 5.17
CA ILE A 435 12.46 27.99 5.90
C ILE A 435 13.70 27.22 5.42
N VAL A 436 14.14 26.23 6.21
CA VAL A 436 15.16 25.25 5.81
C VAL A 436 14.49 23.94 5.37
N ASN A 437 15.11 23.19 4.43
CA ASN A 437 14.61 21.88 4.03
C ASN A 437 14.90 20.77 5.06
N ALA A 438 15.86 20.96 5.96
CA ALA A 438 16.22 19.97 6.98
C ALA A 438 16.47 20.63 8.33
N GLY A 439 15.71 20.22 9.34
CA GLY A 439 15.89 20.63 10.72
C GLY A 439 16.85 19.70 11.49
N PRO A 440 16.94 19.85 12.83
CA PRO A 440 17.77 19.01 13.67
C PRO A 440 17.39 17.54 13.59
N ARG A 441 18.32 16.64 13.94
CA ARG A 441 18.15 15.18 13.84
C ARG A 441 16.97 14.66 14.70
N HIS A 442 16.80 15.23 15.91
CA HIS A 442 15.68 14.85 16.78
C HIS A 442 14.36 15.40 16.23
N GLY A 443 13.29 14.61 16.35
CA GLY A 443 12.00 14.97 15.77
C GLY A 443 11.99 14.97 14.24
N GLY A 444 12.93 14.30 13.57
CA GLY A 444 13.15 14.40 12.12
C GLY A 444 11.92 14.14 11.26
N ALA A 445 11.07 13.16 11.63
CA ALA A 445 9.83 12.89 10.92
C ALA A 445 8.80 14.03 11.11
N ILE A 446 8.74 14.58 12.32
CA ILE A 446 7.84 15.73 12.64
C ILE A 446 8.32 16.98 11.90
N ASN A 447 9.62 17.25 11.91
CA ASN A 447 10.21 18.39 11.19
C ASN A 447 9.92 18.32 9.69
N ALA A 448 9.97 17.12 9.11
CA ALA A 448 9.62 16.90 7.71
C ALA A 448 8.14 17.17 7.44
N ALA A 449 7.26 16.70 8.31
CA ALA A 449 5.82 16.97 8.22
C ALA A 449 5.50 18.46 8.43
N MET A 450 6.18 19.14 9.37
CA MET A 450 6.06 20.59 9.55
C MET A 450 6.46 21.37 8.30
N PHE A 451 7.55 20.96 7.63
CA PHE A 451 7.93 21.54 6.35
C PHE A 451 6.81 21.38 5.31
N LEU A 452 6.21 20.20 5.17
CA LEU A 452 5.13 19.96 4.21
C LEU A 452 3.85 20.74 4.57
N LYS A 453 3.54 20.90 5.87
CA LYS A 453 2.41 21.69 6.37
C LYS A 453 2.44 23.13 5.83
N GLU A 454 3.64 23.72 5.69
CA GLU A 454 3.84 25.06 5.13
C GLU A 454 3.32 25.20 3.67
N PHE A 455 3.21 24.10 2.94
CA PHE A 455 2.75 24.06 1.54
C PHE A 455 1.33 23.49 1.39
N ALA A 456 0.85 22.72 2.35
CA ALA A 456 -0.56 22.35 2.47
C ALA A 456 -1.41 23.56 2.92
N GLU A 457 -0.82 24.50 3.67
CA GLU A 457 -1.44 25.67 4.27
C GLU A 457 -2.71 25.28 5.07
N ASP A 458 -3.82 25.98 4.89
CA ASP A 458 -5.10 25.73 5.58
C ASP A 458 -5.94 24.61 4.94
N THR A 459 -5.46 23.99 3.84
CA THR A 459 -6.17 22.87 3.21
C THR A 459 -6.11 21.63 4.10
N PRO A 460 -7.24 20.98 4.44
CA PRO A 460 -7.24 19.72 5.17
C PRO A 460 -6.29 18.69 4.51
N TRP A 461 -5.31 18.23 5.28
CA TRP A 461 -4.20 17.47 4.74
C TRP A 461 -3.75 16.33 5.64
N ILE A 462 -3.36 15.23 5.02
CA ILE A 462 -2.72 14.07 5.64
C ILE A 462 -1.41 13.78 4.92
N HIS A 463 -0.34 13.60 5.70
CA HIS A 463 0.92 13.05 5.23
C HIS A 463 1.11 11.63 5.74
N LEU A 464 1.50 10.72 4.84
CA LEU A 464 1.83 9.33 5.11
C LEU A 464 3.33 9.10 4.86
N ASP A 465 4.12 9.04 5.93
CA ASP A 465 5.53 8.64 5.84
C ASP A 465 5.62 7.10 5.83
N ILE A 466 5.83 6.55 4.64
CA ILE A 466 5.85 5.11 4.38
C ILE A 466 7.27 4.53 4.33
N ALA A 467 8.31 5.28 4.70
CA ALA A 467 9.71 4.86 4.56
C ALA A 467 10.00 3.51 5.25
N GLY A 468 9.40 3.25 6.42
CA GLY A 468 9.58 1.99 7.13
C GLY A 468 8.76 0.82 6.56
N THR A 469 7.70 1.09 5.83
CA THR A 469 6.70 0.07 5.48
C THR A 469 6.56 -0.20 3.98
N ALA A 470 7.15 0.65 3.13
CA ALA A 470 7.09 0.50 1.68
C ALA A 470 7.83 -0.74 1.15
N TRP A 471 8.83 -1.24 1.91
CA TRP A 471 9.65 -2.38 1.55
C TRP A 471 9.72 -3.42 2.67
N MET A 472 9.46 -4.68 2.33
CA MET A 472 9.61 -5.83 3.24
C MET A 472 11.05 -6.32 3.19
N GLU A 473 11.79 -6.23 4.29
CA GLU A 473 13.18 -6.63 4.36
C GLU A 473 13.39 -8.15 4.26
N GLU A 474 12.37 -8.92 4.60
CA GLU A 474 12.38 -10.39 4.57
C GLU A 474 11.04 -10.98 4.14
N ASN A 475 11.05 -12.24 3.75
CA ASN A 475 9.81 -12.97 3.49
C ASN A 475 9.00 -13.11 4.78
N LYS A 476 7.71 -12.80 4.71
CA LYS A 476 6.73 -13.17 5.73
C LYS A 476 5.86 -14.33 5.22
N PRO A 477 5.17 -15.06 6.08
CA PRO A 477 4.32 -16.16 5.63
C PRO A 477 3.33 -15.79 4.53
N TRP A 478 2.87 -14.53 4.48
CA TRP A 478 1.83 -14.05 3.56
C TRP A 478 2.33 -13.17 2.41
N ILE A 479 3.57 -12.67 2.46
CA ILE A 479 4.10 -11.72 1.47
C ILE A 479 5.59 -11.98 1.23
N ALA A 480 6.02 -11.87 -0.03
CA ALA A 480 7.44 -11.96 -0.38
C ALA A 480 8.20 -10.71 0.07
N LYS A 481 9.52 -10.88 0.35
CA LYS A 481 10.48 -9.76 0.45
C LYS A 481 10.34 -8.85 -0.75
N GLY A 482 10.48 -7.54 -0.56
CA GLY A 482 10.35 -6.54 -1.61
C GLY A 482 9.21 -5.55 -1.36
N PRO A 483 8.65 -4.91 -2.39
CA PRO A 483 7.65 -3.87 -2.23
C PRO A 483 6.36 -4.37 -1.58
N SER A 484 5.82 -3.58 -0.65
CA SER A 484 4.60 -3.94 0.08
C SER A 484 3.31 -3.46 -0.60
N GLY A 485 3.35 -2.33 -1.30
CA GLY A 485 2.17 -1.63 -1.81
C GLY A 485 1.32 -1.01 -0.70
N VAL A 486 1.95 -0.66 0.43
CA VAL A 486 1.31 -0.05 1.60
C VAL A 486 0.57 1.23 1.26
N ALA A 487 -0.44 1.56 2.06
CA ALA A 487 -1.34 2.70 1.95
C ALA A 487 -2.34 2.66 0.79
N LEU A 488 -2.15 1.81 -0.23
CA LEU A 488 -3.10 1.73 -1.36
C LEU A 488 -4.51 1.40 -0.90
N ARG A 489 -4.68 0.38 -0.06
CA ARG A 489 -5.99 -0.06 0.42
C ARG A 489 -6.67 1.04 1.24
N SER A 490 -5.91 1.69 2.12
CA SER A 490 -6.41 2.80 2.94
C SER A 490 -6.85 3.99 2.10
N LEU A 491 -6.08 4.34 1.06
CA LEU A 491 -6.45 5.40 0.12
C LEU A 491 -7.73 5.07 -0.65
N VAL A 492 -7.88 3.83 -1.12
CA VAL A 492 -9.08 3.38 -1.83
C VAL A 492 -10.30 3.46 -0.92
N GLU A 493 -10.20 2.97 0.34
CA GLU A 493 -11.30 3.04 1.31
C GLU A 493 -11.62 4.49 1.72
N PHE A 494 -10.59 5.33 1.84
CA PHE A 494 -10.77 6.74 2.13
C PHE A 494 -11.55 7.46 1.03
N VAL A 495 -11.18 7.24 -0.23
CA VAL A 495 -11.89 7.83 -1.38
C VAL A 495 -13.33 7.32 -1.47
N LYS A 496 -13.56 6.01 -1.27
CA LYS A 496 -14.93 5.45 -1.22
C LYS A 496 -15.79 6.09 -0.13
N GLY A 497 -15.20 6.39 1.02
CA GLY A 497 -15.90 7.02 2.15
C GLY A 497 -16.35 8.46 1.91
N TRP A 498 -15.97 9.09 0.81
CA TRP A 498 -16.45 10.41 0.38
C TRP A 498 -17.62 10.33 -0.60
N ALA A 499 -17.86 9.18 -1.16
CA ALA A 499 -18.94 8.95 -2.14
C ALA A 499 -20.24 8.43 -1.50
N SER A 500 -20.22 8.12 -0.18
CA SER A 500 -21.33 7.58 0.60
C SER A 500 -22.10 8.67 1.32
#